data_de1e4614a9654dbed276ea0cb8b671f7
#
_entry.id   de1e4614a9654dbed276ea0cb8b671f7
#
_cell.length_a   1.000
_cell.length_b   1.000
_cell.length_c   1.000
_cell.angle_alpha   90.00
_cell.angle_beta   90.00
_cell.angle_gamma   90.00
#
_symmetry.space_group_name_H-M   'P 1'
#
loop_
_entity.id
_entity.type
_entity.pdbx_description
1 polymer ?
#
loop_
_entity_poly.entity_id
_entity_poly.type
_entity_poly.pdbx_seq_one_letter_code
_entity_poly.pdbx_strand_id
1 'polypeptide(L)'
;MFRFSSAPIDSSALRVALEDRACGGHACFEGWVRDHNEGRRVVRLEYEAFEPLAIKEGERIVAEAIARFGVERAVCEHRLGALAIGETAVWVGVSARHRHEAFQACRYIIDEVKHRVPIWKKEHYENGDSGWVNCERCAEPTHEHGHGHVDSPQPPAASAPDYSRQVALKEVGPTGQAKLRRASVLVVGCGGLGVPAMTYLAAAGVGRLGLADADRLEASNLHRQPMYALADVGQRKAELAARRLRSLNPEVELRVHPLRLDALSAPGLIADYDLVIDCTDSISSKLVLNDVCVRLGKPIVFASVYQYEGQLQVVHPGRGACLRCVWPEAARDGLVGNCVEAGVLGPVPGTLGTLQALEALKLLLDLPGQLGDELLMVDLLTLSVTRVRARRASDCPEHGRTSDASPDRSGAADLEINSLEAALEAGFEVIDIRESAEVSEQPAPCPRVRCVPMRELLYGGAEPPARRCLLVCATGARSRAAAEELRARGITEAYSLRGGLRSLMGTRVPAATA
;
A
#
# COMPACT_ATOMS: atom_id res chain seq x y z
N MET A 1 -25.58 -25.62 -23.47
CA MET A 1 -26.61 -24.57 -23.48
C MET A 1 -26.82 -24.05 -22.06
N PHE A 2 -26.80 -22.74 -21.87
CA PHE A 2 -27.16 -22.07 -20.61
C PHE A 2 -28.40 -21.22 -20.85
N ARG A 3 -29.36 -21.21 -19.90
CA ARG A 3 -30.55 -20.34 -19.99
C ARG A 3 -31.14 -20.02 -18.62
N PHE A 4 -31.93 -18.96 -18.57
CA PHE A 4 -32.79 -18.63 -17.43
C PHE A 4 -34.22 -19.07 -17.65
N SER A 5 -34.93 -19.34 -16.56
CA SER A 5 -36.36 -19.63 -16.53
C SER A 5 -37.05 -18.80 -15.43
N SER A 6 -38.19 -18.22 -15.74
CA SER A 6 -39.09 -17.62 -14.74
C SER A 6 -40.14 -18.63 -14.23
N ALA A 7 -40.29 -19.80 -14.89
CA ALA A 7 -41.17 -20.86 -14.50
C ALA A 7 -40.40 -22.00 -13.78
N PRO A 8 -41.04 -22.87 -12.99
CA PRO A 8 -40.40 -24.02 -12.38
C PRO A 8 -39.61 -24.86 -13.40
N ILE A 9 -38.42 -25.31 -13.03
CA ILE A 9 -37.54 -26.11 -13.90
C ILE A 9 -38.14 -27.49 -14.10
N ASP A 10 -38.35 -27.87 -15.34
CA ASP A 10 -38.75 -29.23 -15.71
C ASP A 10 -37.49 -30.11 -15.91
N SER A 11 -37.03 -30.69 -14.82
CA SER A 11 -35.85 -31.57 -14.83
C SER A 11 -36.05 -32.83 -15.71
N SER A 12 -37.30 -33.29 -15.90
CA SER A 12 -37.58 -34.41 -16.74
C SER A 12 -37.39 -34.10 -18.23
N ALA A 13 -37.89 -32.93 -18.67
CA ALA A 13 -37.69 -32.48 -20.04
C ALA A 13 -36.19 -32.18 -20.34
N LEU A 14 -35.48 -31.62 -19.38
CA LEU A 14 -34.03 -31.36 -19.51
C LEU A 14 -33.22 -32.64 -19.59
N ARG A 15 -33.60 -33.66 -18.83
CA ARG A 15 -32.97 -34.99 -18.88
C ARG A 15 -33.16 -35.65 -20.24
N VAL A 16 -34.37 -35.63 -20.80
CA VAL A 16 -34.65 -36.16 -22.13
C VAL A 16 -33.80 -35.44 -23.20
N ALA A 17 -33.62 -34.14 -23.09
CA ALA A 17 -32.79 -33.35 -24.02
C ALA A 17 -31.31 -33.75 -24.01
N LEU A 18 -30.84 -34.42 -22.95
CA LEU A 18 -29.47 -34.90 -22.79
C LEU A 18 -29.30 -36.39 -23.17
N GLU A 19 -30.36 -37.10 -23.50
CA GLU A 19 -30.25 -38.48 -23.92
C GLU A 19 -29.45 -38.61 -25.21
N ASP A 20 -28.42 -39.48 -25.17
CA ASP A 20 -27.59 -39.79 -26.32
C ASP A 20 -27.14 -41.25 -26.25
N ARG A 21 -27.30 -41.96 -27.33
CA ARG A 21 -27.00 -43.41 -27.42
C ARG A 21 -25.50 -43.71 -27.31
N ALA A 22 -24.63 -42.71 -27.54
CA ALA A 22 -23.21 -42.86 -27.41
C ALA A 22 -22.73 -42.65 -25.96
N CYS A 23 -23.61 -42.17 -25.06
CA CYS A 23 -23.31 -41.85 -23.68
C CYS A 23 -23.70 -42.97 -22.73
N GLY A 24 -22.74 -43.47 -21.96
CA GLY A 24 -22.95 -44.43 -20.87
C GLY A 24 -23.06 -43.78 -19.49
N GLY A 25 -22.75 -42.47 -19.38
CA GLY A 25 -22.79 -41.71 -18.16
C GLY A 25 -23.67 -40.46 -18.26
N HIS A 26 -24.63 -40.31 -17.34
CA HIS A 26 -25.40 -39.11 -17.13
C HIS A 26 -25.21 -38.66 -15.69
N ALA A 27 -24.82 -37.38 -15.48
CA ALA A 27 -24.74 -36.75 -14.16
C ALA A 27 -25.64 -35.52 -14.14
N CYS A 28 -26.36 -35.30 -13.04
CA CYS A 28 -27.10 -34.07 -12.83
C CYS A 28 -26.89 -33.54 -11.41
N PHE A 29 -27.01 -32.24 -11.27
CA PHE A 29 -27.04 -31.51 -10.00
C PHE A 29 -28.30 -30.66 -9.97
N GLU A 30 -29.01 -30.70 -8.84
CA GLU A 30 -30.15 -29.84 -8.55
C GLU A 30 -29.88 -29.06 -7.28
N GLY A 31 -29.91 -27.73 -7.39
CA GLY A 31 -29.81 -26.84 -6.24
C GLY A 31 -31.19 -26.40 -5.77
N TRP A 32 -31.59 -26.80 -4.56
CA TRP A 32 -32.90 -26.47 -3.99
C TRP A 32 -32.84 -25.29 -3.01
N VAL A 33 -33.97 -24.60 -2.86
CA VAL A 33 -34.16 -23.57 -1.86
C VAL A 33 -34.35 -24.23 -0.50
N ARG A 34 -33.42 -24.01 0.43
CA ARG A 34 -33.45 -24.53 1.80
C ARG A 34 -34.13 -23.55 2.77
N ASP A 35 -34.69 -24.06 3.85
CA ASP A 35 -35.45 -23.31 4.86
C ASP A 35 -34.57 -22.57 5.90
N HIS A 36 -33.26 -22.66 5.84
CA HIS A 36 -32.34 -22.03 6.78
C HIS A 36 -31.05 -21.59 6.11
N ASN A 37 -30.47 -20.49 6.61
CA ASN A 37 -29.12 -20.01 6.27
C ASN A 37 -28.49 -19.32 7.48
N GLU A 38 -27.25 -19.72 7.86
CA GLU A 38 -26.50 -19.18 9.00
C GLU A 38 -27.32 -19.13 10.31
N GLY A 39 -28.07 -20.19 10.60
CA GLY A 39 -28.91 -20.31 11.81
C GLY A 39 -30.21 -19.50 11.78
N ARG A 40 -30.51 -18.81 10.68
CA ARG A 40 -31.74 -18.02 10.49
C ARG A 40 -32.70 -18.78 9.59
N ARG A 41 -34.00 -18.71 9.89
CA ARG A 41 -35.05 -19.35 9.11
C ARG A 41 -35.40 -18.53 7.88
N VAL A 42 -35.21 -19.12 6.69
CA VAL A 42 -35.53 -18.55 5.39
C VAL A 42 -36.95 -18.94 5.00
N VAL A 43 -37.74 -18.00 4.52
CA VAL A 43 -39.12 -18.25 4.07
C VAL A 43 -39.25 -18.17 2.55
N ARG A 44 -38.35 -17.49 1.87
CA ARG A 44 -38.37 -17.31 0.41
C ARG A 44 -36.99 -16.86 -0.08
N LEU A 45 -36.61 -17.29 -1.28
CA LEU A 45 -35.49 -16.73 -2.04
C LEU A 45 -35.99 -15.90 -3.22
N GLU A 46 -35.18 -14.96 -3.67
CA GLU A 46 -35.37 -14.20 -4.88
C GLU A 46 -34.03 -14.10 -5.64
N TYR A 47 -34.07 -14.40 -6.92
CA TYR A 47 -32.88 -14.33 -7.79
C TYR A 47 -33.07 -13.27 -8.86
N GLU A 48 -32.08 -12.42 -9.01
CA GLU A 48 -31.96 -11.43 -10.08
C GLU A 48 -30.66 -11.65 -10.86
N ALA A 49 -30.66 -11.30 -12.15
CA ALA A 49 -29.46 -11.41 -12.99
C ALA A 49 -29.42 -10.26 -14.00
N PHE A 50 -28.20 -9.87 -14.40
CA PHE A 50 -28.02 -9.06 -15.60
C PHE A 50 -27.97 -10.01 -16.82
N GLU A 51 -29.18 -10.40 -17.30
CA GLU A 51 -29.37 -11.48 -18.26
C GLU A 51 -28.46 -11.46 -19.49
N PRO A 52 -28.23 -10.30 -20.21
CA PRO A 52 -27.41 -10.30 -21.41
C PRO A 52 -25.97 -10.77 -21.18
N LEU A 53 -25.37 -10.37 -20.03
CA LEU A 53 -24.03 -10.79 -19.66
C LEU A 53 -24.02 -12.20 -19.06
N ALA A 54 -24.99 -12.49 -18.22
CA ALA A 54 -25.13 -13.77 -17.53
C ALA A 54 -25.32 -14.94 -18.51
N ILE A 55 -26.15 -14.77 -19.54
CA ILE A 55 -26.36 -15.80 -20.60
C ILE A 55 -25.06 -16.03 -21.36
N LYS A 56 -24.38 -14.96 -21.80
CA LYS A 56 -23.11 -15.05 -22.53
C LYS A 56 -22.03 -15.78 -21.73
N GLU A 57 -21.90 -15.45 -20.45
CA GLU A 57 -20.90 -16.09 -19.58
C GLU A 57 -21.29 -17.53 -19.24
N GLY A 58 -22.56 -17.80 -18.98
CA GLY A 58 -23.07 -19.16 -18.75
C GLY A 58 -22.89 -20.08 -19.95
N GLU A 59 -23.14 -19.60 -21.17
CA GLU A 59 -22.88 -20.36 -22.41
C GLU A 59 -21.39 -20.65 -22.59
N ARG A 60 -20.52 -19.69 -22.25
CA ARG A 60 -19.08 -19.88 -22.28
C ARG A 60 -18.62 -20.97 -21.31
N ILE A 61 -19.13 -20.97 -20.07
CA ILE A 61 -18.82 -21.98 -19.07
C ILE A 61 -19.22 -23.39 -19.57
N VAL A 62 -20.42 -23.51 -20.14
CA VAL A 62 -20.87 -24.80 -20.69
C VAL A 62 -20.00 -25.26 -21.86
N ALA A 63 -19.61 -24.36 -22.76
CA ALA A 63 -18.70 -24.67 -23.87
C ALA A 63 -17.30 -25.07 -23.37
N GLU A 64 -16.77 -24.38 -22.35
CA GLU A 64 -15.51 -24.73 -21.69
C GLU A 64 -15.57 -26.15 -21.08
N ALA A 65 -16.67 -26.47 -20.40
CA ALA A 65 -16.85 -27.80 -19.81
C ALA A 65 -16.87 -28.91 -20.88
N ILE A 66 -17.60 -28.71 -21.99
CA ILE A 66 -17.64 -29.64 -23.11
C ILE A 66 -16.24 -29.87 -23.69
N ALA A 67 -15.50 -28.78 -23.95
CA ALA A 67 -14.17 -28.87 -24.54
C ALA A 67 -13.14 -29.48 -23.57
N ARG A 68 -13.20 -29.14 -22.30
CA ARG A 68 -12.21 -29.55 -21.28
C ARG A 68 -12.34 -31.02 -20.88
N PHE A 69 -13.57 -31.50 -20.74
CA PHE A 69 -13.84 -32.84 -20.23
C PHE A 69 -14.28 -33.82 -21.32
N GLY A 70 -14.41 -33.37 -22.58
CA GLY A 70 -14.80 -34.23 -23.69
C GLY A 70 -16.19 -34.81 -23.55
N VAL A 71 -17.13 -34.06 -22.97
CA VAL A 71 -18.51 -34.51 -22.78
C VAL A 71 -19.36 -34.24 -24.04
N GLU A 72 -20.34 -35.07 -24.32
CA GLU A 72 -21.15 -34.98 -25.55
C GLU A 72 -22.19 -33.85 -25.44
N ARG A 73 -22.85 -33.70 -24.28
CA ARG A 73 -23.88 -32.68 -24.05
C ARG A 73 -23.83 -32.16 -22.64
N ALA A 74 -24.09 -30.85 -22.49
CA ALA A 74 -24.24 -30.20 -21.19
C ALA A 74 -25.31 -29.11 -21.25
N VAL A 75 -26.12 -29.04 -20.22
CA VAL A 75 -27.18 -28.03 -20.05
C VAL A 75 -27.14 -27.50 -18.63
N CYS A 76 -27.30 -26.18 -18.49
CA CYS A 76 -27.53 -25.53 -17.22
C CYS A 76 -28.72 -24.59 -17.33
N GLU A 77 -29.69 -24.72 -16.42
CA GLU A 77 -30.86 -23.85 -16.34
C GLU A 77 -30.95 -23.27 -14.93
N HIS A 78 -31.09 -21.95 -14.81
CA HIS A 78 -31.20 -21.24 -13.54
C HIS A 78 -32.52 -20.46 -13.47
N ARG A 79 -33.19 -20.51 -12.32
CA ARG A 79 -34.41 -19.74 -12.04
C ARG A 79 -34.10 -18.28 -11.74
N LEU A 80 -34.99 -17.38 -12.20
CA LEU A 80 -35.08 -16.00 -11.80
C LEU A 80 -36.41 -15.71 -11.11
N GLY A 81 -36.44 -14.64 -10.30
CA GLY A 81 -37.61 -14.22 -9.54
C GLY A 81 -37.72 -14.93 -8.18
N ALA A 82 -38.94 -14.93 -7.63
CA ALA A 82 -39.21 -15.47 -6.32
C ALA A 82 -39.38 -17.01 -6.35
N LEU A 83 -38.73 -17.69 -5.39
CA LEU A 83 -38.78 -19.13 -5.22
C LEU A 83 -39.20 -19.49 -3.80
N ALA A 84 -40.09 -20.45 -3.67
CA ALA A 84 -40.47 -21.02 -2.38
C ALA A 84 -39.46 -22.08 -1.90
N ILE A 85 -39.54 -22.39 -0.61
CA ILE A 85 -38.71 -23.46 -0.01
C ILE A 85 -38.99 -24.79 -0.73
N GLY A 86 -37.90 -25.52 -1.07
CA GLY A 86 -37.95 -26.79 -1.79
C GLY A 86 -38.00 -26.67 -3.32
N GLU A 87 -38.21 -25.46 -3.88
CA GLU A 87 -38.14 -25.32 -5.35
C GLU A 87 -36.70 -25.40 -5.86
N THR A 88 -36.56 -25.96 -7.08
CA THR A 88 -35.27 -26.04 -7.77
C THR A 88 -34.87 -24.68 -8.31
N ALA A 89 -33.75 -24.15 -7.82
CA ALA A 89 -33.21 -22.88 -8.23
C ALA A 89 -32.26 -22.99 -9.43
N VAL A 90 -31.50 -24.06 -9.50
CA VAL A 90 -30.57 -24.34 -10.59
C VAL A 90 -30.53 -25.82 -10.89
N TRP A 91 -30.47 -26.16 -12.18
CA TRP A 91 -30.29 -27.51 -12.67
C TRP A 91 -29.12 -27.56 -13.65
N VAL A 92 -28.23 -28.53 -13.45
CA VAL A 92 -27.11 -28.81 -14.35
C VAL A 92 -27.15 -30.27 -14.74
N GLY A 93 -27.08 -30.57 -16.02
CA GLY A 93 -27.01 -31.94 -16.51
C GLY A 93 -25.95 -32.12 -17.58
N VAL A 94 -25.30 -33.27 -17.58
CA VAL A 94 -24.19 -33.61 -18.49
C VAL A 94 -24.32 -35.07 -18.93
N SER A 95 -24.13 -35.31 -20.23
CA SER A 95 -24.02 -36.65 -20.82
C SER A 95 -22.61 -36.85 -21.37
N ALA A 96 -21.99 -37.97 -21.01
CA ALA A 96 -20.66 -38.36 -21.44
C ALA A 96 -20.55 -39.85 -21.69
N ARG A 97 -19.51 -40.29 -22.40
CA ARG A 97 -19.23 -41.71 -22.66
C ARG A 97 -19.04 -42.51 -21.38
N HIS A 98 -18.36 -41.89 -20.39
CA HIS A 98 -18.10 -42.50 -19.08
C HIS A 98 -18.52 -41.60 -17.94
N ARG A 99 -18.78 -42.19 -16.78
CA ARG A 99 -19.26 -41.48 -15.57
C ARG A 99 -18.30 -40.44 -15.02
N HIS A 100 -16.96 -40.65 -15.17
CA HIS A 100 -15.95 -39.79 -14.59
C HIS A 100 -16.02 -38.38 -15.19
N GLU A 101 -16.05 -38.29 -16.51
CA GLU A 101 -16.14 -37.03 -17.26
C GLU A 101 -17.46 -36.31 -16.99
N ALA A 102 -18.57 -37.09 -16.89
CA ALA A 102 -19.88 -36.54 -16.58
C ALA A 102 -19.91 -35.86 -15.21
N PHE A 103 -19.35 -36.49 -14.17
CA PHE A 103 -19.28 -35.90 -12.83
C PHE A 103 -18.35 -34.69 -12.78
N GLN A 104 -17.18 -34.73 -13.40
CA GLN A 104 -16.25 -33.60 -13.43
C GLN A 104 -16.84 -32.39 -14.15
N ALA A 105 -17.46 -32.58 -15.31
CA ALA A 105 -18.08 -31.51 -16.07
C ALA A 105 -19.30 -30.92 -15.34
N CYS A 106 -20.14 -31.76 -14.73
CA CYS A 106 -21.30 -31.30 -13.97
C CYS A 106 -20.86 -30.42 -12.77
N ARG A 107 -19.87 -30.89 -12.02
CA ARG A 107 -19.28 -30.12 -10.91
C ARG A 107 -18.67 -28.82 -11.41
N TYR A 108 -17.86 -28.84 -12.44
CA TYR A 108 -17.24 -27.66 -13.03
C TYR A 108 -18.27 -26.60 -13.40
N ILE A 109 -19.36 -27.01 -14.11
CA ILE A 109 -20.41 -26.09 -14.55
C ILE A 109 -21.06 -25.38 -13.35
N ILE A 110 -21.48 -26.14 -12.32
CA ILE A 110 -22.16 -25.51 -11.18
C ILE A 110 -21.23 -24.59 -10.38
N ASP A 111 -19.97 -24.97 -10.19
CA ASP A 111 -18.98 -24.17 -9.47
C ASP A 111 -18.67 -22.86 -10.22
N GLU A 112 -18.43 -22.93 -11.54
CA GLU A 112 -18.15 -21.77 -12.38
C GLU A 112 -19.37 -20.86 -12.56
N VAL A 113 -20.58 -21.41 -12.70
CA VAL A 113 -21.82 -20.62 -12.76
C VAL A 113 -22.02 -19.81 -11.50
N LYS A 114 -21.80 -20.41 -10.33
CA LYS A 114 -21.88 -19.68 -9.04
C LYS A 114 -20.81 -18.61 -8.88
N HIS A 115 -19.66 -18.80 -9.49
CA HIS A 115 -18.51 -17.90 -9.34
C HIS A 115 -18.49 -16.76 -10.37
N ARG A 116 -18.85 -17.05 -11.64
CA ARG A 116 -18.62 -16.15 -12.77
C ARG A 116 -19.89 -15.47 -13.30
N VAL A 117 -21.05 -16.15 -13.18
CA VAL A 117 -22.29 -15.61 -13.74
C VAL A 117 -22.88 -14.56 -12.79
N PRO A 118 -23.19 -13.34 -13.26
CA PRO A 118 -23.73 -12.27 -12.43
C PRO A 118 -25.20 -12.54 -12.06
N ILE A 119 -25.39 -13.37 -11.05
CA ILE A 119 -26.68 -13.72 -10.43
C ILE A 119 -26.62 -13.29 -8.97
N TRP A 120 -27.60 -12.52 -8.53
CA TRP A 120 -27.75 -12.08 -7.16
C TRP A 120 -28.87 -12.83 -6.47
N LYS A 121 -28.65 -13.22 -5.21
CA LYS A 121 -29.58 -13.94 -4.36
C LYS A 121 -30.01 -13.07 -3.18
N LYS A 122 -31.31 -12.87 -3.01
CA LYS A 122 -31.91 -12.20 -1.86
C LYS A 122 -32.67 -13.21 -1.02
N GLU A 123 -32.33 -13.28 0.25
CA GLU A 123 -33.03 -14.12 1.23
C GLU A 123 -34.06 -13.29 2.00
N HIS A 124 -35.25 -13.86 2.21
CA HIS A 124 -36.29 -13.31 3.05
C HIS A 124 -36.45 -14.20 4.27
N TYR A 125 -36.37 -13.61 5.45
CA TYR A 125 -36.37 -14.32 6.73
C TYR A 125 -37.70 -14.17 7.46
N GLU A 126 -38.00 -15.13 8.35
CA GLU A 126 -39.26 -15.19 9.11
C GLU A 126 -39.51 -13.93 9.96
N ASN A 127 -38.47 -13.25 10.44
CA ASN A 127 -38.55 -12.00 11.22
C ASN A 127 -38.86 -10.74 10.38
N GLY A 128 -39.14 -10.88 9.08
CA GLY A 128 -39.41 -9.75 8.17
C GLY A 128 -38.17 -9.10 7.56
N ASP A 129 -36.96 -9.48 7.99
CA ASP A 129 -35.73 -9.01 7.37
C ASP A 129 -35.56 -9.59 5.96
N SER A 130 -34.85 -8.85 5.12
CA SER A 130 -34.37 -9.36 3.83
C SER A 130 -32.94 -8.87 3.58
N GLY A 131 -32.13 -9.70 2.97
CA GLY A 131 -30.73 -9.36 2.69
C GLY A 131 -30.23 -9.96 1.39
N TRP A 132 -29.44 -9.20 0.65
CA TRP A 132 -28.66 -9.75 -0.46
C TRP A 132 -27.54 -10.61 0.11
N VAL A 133 -27.46 -11.86 -0.33
CA VAL A 133 -26.44 -12.80 0.11
C VAL A 133 -25.45 -12.99 -1.02
N ASN A 134 -24.18 -12.64 -0.76
CA ASN A 134 -23.10 -12.90 -1.70
C ASN A 134 -22.82 -14.42 -1.75
N CYS A 135 -22.84 -15.00 -2.95
CA CYS A 135 -22.59 -16.44 -3.14
C CYS A 135 -21.12 -16.87 -2.93
N GLU A 136 -20.23 -15.96 -2.52
CA GLU A 136 -18.80 -16.28 -2.33
C GLU A 136 -18.53 -17.39 -1.30
N ARG A 137 -19.41 -17.56 -0.31
CA ARG A 137 -19.27 -18.65 0.70
C ARG A 137 -19.77 -20.02 0.25
N CYS A 138 -20.48 -20.11 -0.87
CA CYS A 138 -20.97 -21.40 -1.36
C CYS A 138 -19.95 -22.17 -2.22
N ALA A 139 -18.79 -21.59 -2.49
CA ALA A 139 -17.73 -22.16 -3.31
C ALA A 139 -16.62 -22.86 -2.50
N GLU A 140 -16.73 -22.95 -1.17
CA GLU A 140 -15.80 -23.75 -0.38
C GLU A 140 -16.09 -25.25 -0.56
N PRO A 141 -15.08 -26.09 -0.85
CA PRO A 141 -15.27 -27.53 -0.95
C PRO A 141 -15.67 -28.09 0.42
N THR A 142 -16.90 -28.60 0.53
CA THR A 142 -17.37 -29.29 1.72
C THR A 142 -16.55 -30.54 1.95
N HIS A 143 -15.80 -30.57 3.04
CA HIS A 143 -15.18 -31.78 3.56
C HIS A 143 -16.24 -32.77 4.04
N GLU A 144 -15.98 -34.06 3.78
CA GLU A 144 -16.79 -35.20 4.12
C GLU A 144 -17.25 -35.24 5.58
N HIS A 145 -18.55 -35.47 5.81
CA HIS A 145 -19.10 -35.75 7.13
C HIS A 145 -18.72 -37.14 7.61
N GLY A 146 -17.69 -37.20 8.47
CA GLY A 146 -17.44 -38.34 9.33
C GLY A 146 -17.87 -38.01 10.76
N HIS A 147 -18.85 -38.76 11.32
CA HIS A 147 -19.19 -38.64 12.74
C HIS A 147 -18.06 -39.16 13.63
N GLY A 148 -17.47 -38.26 14.41
CA GLY A 148 -16.52 -38.61 15.46
C GLY A 148 -16.23 -37.38 16.30
N HIS A 149 -16.57 -37.44 17.58
CA HIS A 149 -16.15 -36.47 18.59
C HIS A 149 -14.63 -36.35 18.57
N VAL A 150 -14.09 -35.22 18.17
CA VAL A 150 -12.70 -34.85 18.45
C VAL A 150 -12.57 -33.32 18.47
N ASP A 151 -11.68 -32.86 19.30
CA ASP A 151 -11.23 -31.50 19.56
C ASP A 151 -11.26 -30.53 18.38
N SER A 152 -11.52 -29.24 18.69
CA SER A 152 -11.54 -28.14 17.73
C SER A 152 -10.41 -28.26 16.68
N PRO A 153 -10.71 -28.40 15.38
CA PRO A 153 -9.64 -28.48 14.39
C PRO A 153 -8.88 -27.17 14.35
N GLN A 154 -7.57 -27.24 14.55
CA GLN A 154 -6.68 -26.19 14.13
C GLN A 154 -6.95 -25.87 12.65
N PRO A 155 -6.98 -24.59 12.25
CA PRO A 155 -7.10 -24.25 10.84
C PRO A 155 -5.98 -24.96 10.06
N PRO A 156 -6.28 -25.46 8.83
CA PRO A 156 -5.26 -26.14 8.04
C PRO A 156 -4.03 -25.22 7.92
N ALA A 157 -2.87 -25.82 8.04
CA ALA A 157 -1.59 -25.12 7.86
C ALA A 157 -1.69 -24.26 6.61
N ALA A 158 -1.39 -22.95 6.75
CA ALA A 158 -1.55 -21.97 5.70
C ALA A 158 -0.95 -22.51 4.39
N SER A 159 -1.81 -22.78 3.42
CA SER A 159 -1.41 -23.06 2.04
C SER A 159 -0.70 -21.81 1.50
N ALA A 160 0.29 -21.99 0.63
CA ALA A 160 0.98 -20.89 -0.02
C ALA A 160 -0.01 -19.90 -0.65
N PRO A 161 0.33 -18.58 -0.73
CA PRO A 161 -0.54 -17.59 -1.34
C PRO A 161 -0.95 -17.97 -2.76
N ASP A 162 -2.21 -17.79 -3.10
CA ASP A 162 -2.74 -18.04 -4.43
C ASP A 162 -2.71 -16.76 -5.28
N TYR A 163 -1.90 -16.76 -6.33
CA TYR A 163 -1.74 -15.65 -7.27
C TYR A 163 -2.58 -15.81 -8.55
N SER A 164 -3.52 -16.76 -8.59
CA SER A 164 -4.29 -17.11 -9.81
C SER A 164 -4.96 -15.89 -10.45
N ARG A 165 -5.54 -14.99 -9.67
CA ARG A 165 -6.20 -13.76 -10.16
C ARG A 165 -5.21 -12.77 -10.77
N GLN A 166 -4.02 -12.65 -10.21
CA GLN A 166 -2.95 -11.81 -10.74
C GLN A 166 -2.36 -12.42 -12.02
N VAL A 167 -2.13 -13.72 -12.02
CA VAL A 167 -1.64 -14.49 -13.17
C VAL A 167 -2.63 -14.52 -14.33
N ALA A 168 -3.94 -14.37 -14.08
CA ALA A 168 -4.97 -14.29 -15.11
C ALA A 168 -4.86 -13.03 -15.99
N LEU A 169 -4.18 -11.98 -15.55
CA LEU A 169 -3.88 -10.81 -16.37
C LEU A 169 -2.88 -11.21 -17.45
N LYS A 170 -3.21 -10.93 -18.74
CA LYS A 170 -2.37 -11.30 -19.89
C LYS A 170 -0.96 -10.73 -19.81
N GLU A 171 -0.84 -9.53 -19.29
CA GLU A 171 0.40 -8.78 -19.13
C GLU A 171 1.27 -9.34 -17.99
N VAL A 172 0.69 -10.09 -17.06
CA VAL A 172 1.39 -10.72 -15.94
C VAL A 172 1.71 -12.19 -16.27
N GLY A 173 0.69 -13.02 -16.37
CA GLY A 173 0.84 -14.44 -16.63
C GLY A 173 1.77 -15.16 -15.62
N PRO A 174 2.05 -16.44 -15.83
CA PRO A 174 3.00 -17.19 -14.98
C PRO A 174 4.43 -16.62 -15.04
N THR A 175 4.82 -16.08 -16.21
CA THR A 175 6.15 -15.49 -16.41
C THR A 175 6.33 -14.21 -15.59
N GLY A 176 5.31 -13.35 -15.56
CA GLY A 176 5.33 -12.14 -14.72
C GLY A 176 5.38 -12.49 -13.23
N GLN A 177 4.60 -13.48 -12.78
CA GLN A 177 4.68 -13.93 -11.39
C GLN A 177 6.08 -14.46 -11.04
N ALA A 178 6.72 -15.18 -11.95
CA ALA A 178 8.10 -15.64 -11.76
C ALA A 178 9.12 -14.48 -11.74
N LYS A 179 8.88 -13.37 -12.47
CA LYS A 179 9.67 -12.14 -12.35
C LYS A 179 9.52 -11.53 -10.96
N LEU A 180 8.30 -11.37 -10.46
CA LEU A 180 8.04 -10.82 -9.13
C LEU A 180 8.71 -11.63 -8.02
N ARG A 181 8.65 -12.97 -8.08
CA ARG A 181 9.32 -13.86 -7.10
C ARG A 181 10.83 -13.68 -7.06
N ARG A 182 11.46 -13.25 -8.14
CA ARG A 182 12.92 -13.00 -8.19
C ARG A 182 13.29 -11.56 -7.85
N ALA A 183 12.33 -10.66 -7.90
CA ALA A 183 12.55 -9.25 -7.68
C ALA A 183 12.81 -8.91 -6.21
N SER A 184 13.59 -7.85 -6.01
CA SER A 184 13.93 -7.30 -4.71
C SER A 184 13.62 -5.80 -4.65
N VAL A 185 12.86 -5.36 -3.65
CA VAL A 185 12.45 -3.96 -3.48
C VAL A 185 12.84 -3.45 -2.10
N LEU A 186 13.49 -2.30 -2.04
CA LEU A 186 13.76 -1.58 -0.81
C LEU A 186 12.68 -0.53 -0.57
N VAL A 187 11.93 -0.66 0.53
CA VAL A 187 10.97 0.35 1.00
C VAL A 187 11.62 1.17 2.09
N VAL A 188 11.79 2.46 1.85
CA VAL A 188 12.39 3.40 2.81
C VAL A 188 11.30 4.22 3.46
N GLY A 189 11.05 3.98 4.74
CA GLY A 189 9.94 4.52 5.52
C GLY A 189 8.79 3.52 5.66
N CYS A 190 8.49 3.10 6.89
CA CYS A 190 7.39 2.19 7.23
C CYS A 190 6.19 2.96 7.83
N GLY A 191 5.99 4.20 7.37
CA GLY A 191 4.94 5.12 7.79
C GLY A 191 3.67 5.03 6.94
N GLY A 192 2.94 6.16 6.82
CA GLY A 192 1.65 6.24 6.12
C GLY A 192 1.69 5.86 4.64
N LEU A 193 2.77 6.21 3.91
CA LEU A 193 3.04 5.79 2.54
C LEU A 193 3.54 4.34 2.47
N GLY A 194 4.48 3.99 3.36
CA GLY A 194 5.14 2.69 3.35
C GLY A 194 4.20 1.52 3.69
N VAL A 195 3.27 1.71 4.62
CA VAL A 195 2.31 0.67 5.03
C VAL A 195 1.54 0.09 3.84
N PRO A 196 0.82 0.85 3.02
CA PRO A 196 0.16 0.30 1.84
C PRO A 196 1.14 -0.19 0.78
N ALA A 197 2.26 0.53 0.55
CA ALA A 197 3.25 0.13 -0.44
C ALA A 197 3.80 -1.27 -0.16
N MET A 198 4.32 -1.53 1.04
CA MET A 198 4.89 -2.83 1.39
C MET A 198 3.82 -3.93 1.48
N THR A 199 2.58 -3.58 1.89
CA THR A 199 1.47 -4.55 1.95
C THR A 199 1.16 -5.10 0.56
N TYR A 200 0.97 -4.24 -0.44
CA TYR A 200 0.64 -4.68 -1.80
C TYR A 200 1.80 -5.38 -2.50
N LEU A 201 3.06 -4.97 -2.25
CA LEU A 201 4.22 -5.68 -2.78
C LEU A 201 4.35 -7.09 -2.21
N ALA A 202 4.18 -7.24 -0.89
CA ALA A 202 4.18 -8.54 -0.25
C ALA A 202 3.02 -9.42 -0.74
N ALA A 203 1.81 -8.86 -0.82
CA ALA A 203 0.64 -9.58 -1.33
C ALA A 203 0.80 -10.00 -2.79
N ALA A 204 1.47 -9.20 -3.63
CA ALA A 204 1.77 -9.54 -5.03
C ALA A 204 2.87 -10.61 -5.18
N GLY A 205 3.56 -10.99 -4.11
CA GLY A 205 4.60 -12.01 -4.14
C GLY A 205 5.94 -11.52 -4.69
N VAL A 206 6.32 -10.27 -4.40
CA VAL A 206 7.69 -9.78 -4.61
C VAL A 206 8.63 -10.58 -3.71
N GLY A 207 9.65 -11.21 -4.30
CA GLY A 207 10.45 -12.23 -3.61
C GLY A 207 11.22 -11.72 -2.39
N ARG A 208 11.73 -10.48 -2.43
CA ARG A 208 12.45 -9.88 -1.31
C ARG A 208 12.00 -8.43 -1.08
N LEU A 209 11.69 -8.10 0.18
CA LEU A 209 11.44 -6.73 0.62
C LEU A 209 12.45 -6.32 1.70
N GLY A 210 13.18 -5.24 1.45
CA GLY A 210 13.93 -4.51 2.46
C GLY A 210 13.06 -3.45 3.10
N LEU A 211 13.06 -3.37 4.42
CA LEU A 211 12.24 -2.45 5.20
C LEU A 211 13.17 -1.55 6.01
N ALA A 212 13.39 -0.32 5.55
CA ALA A 212 14.31 0.63 6.20
C ALA A 212 13.51 1.72 6.95
N ASP A 213 13.59 1.72 8.27
CA ASP A 213 12.96 2.72 9.15
C ASP A 213 13.64 2.72 10.52
N ALA A 214 14.06 3.88 11.01
CA ALA A 214 14.69 4.03 12.31
C ALA A 214 13.68 4.26 13.45
N ASP A 215 12.44 4.62 13.12
CA ASP A 215 11.46 5.13 14.07
C ASP A 215 10.82 4.03 14.91
N ARG A 216 10.29 4.47 16.05
CA ARG A 216 9.35 3.71 16.86
C ARG A 216 7.93 4.16 16.59
N LEU A 217 6.98 3.26 16.73
CA LEU A 217 5.56 3.56 16.57
C LEU A 217 5.07 4.45 17.71
N GLU A 218 4.38 5.52 17.35
CA GLU A 218 3.69 6.42 18.28
C GLU A 218 2.17 6.28 18.12
N ALA A 219 1.41 6.57 19.18
CA ALA A 219 -0.05 6.54 19.13
C ALA A 219 -0.62 7.50 18.06
N SER A 220 0.03 8.65 17.87
CA SER A 220 -0.28 9.66 16.84
C SER A 220 -0.14 9.12 15.40
N ASN A 221 0.49 7.98 15.20
CA ASN A 221 0.68 7.38 13.87
C ASN A 221 -0.50 6.52 13.43
N LEU A 222 -1.27 5.95 14.36
CA LEU A 222 -2.25 4.90 14.09
C LEU A 222 -3.35 5.30 13.11
N HIS A 223 -3.76 6.57 13.11
CA HIS A 223 -4.81 7.07 12.22
C HIS A 223 -4.47 6.98 10.72
N ARG A 224 -3.15 6.87 10.38
CA ARG A 224 -2.65 6.78 9.00
C ARG A 224 -1.74 5.57 8.73
N GLN A 225 -1.50 4.74 9.71
CA GLN A 225 -0.67 3.52 9.64
C GLN A 225 -1.46 2.30 10.13
N PRO A 226 -2.53 1.89 9.41
CA PRO A 226 -3.51 0.91 9.90
C PRO A 226 -2.99 -0.52 10.02
N MET A 227 -1.77 -0.80 9.56
CA MET A 227 -1.10 -2.10 9.77
C MET A 227 -0.78 -2.35 11.25
N TYR A 228 -0.61 -1.29 12.04
CA TYR A 228 -0.18 -1.35 13.43
C TYR A 228 -1.35 -1.21 14.39
N ALA A 229 -1.17 -1.73 15.61
CA ALA A 229 -2.16 -1.68 16.66
C ALA A 229 -1.69 -0.82 17.85
N LEU A 230 -2.62 -0.39 18.71
CA LEU A 230 -2.29 0.39 19.91
C LEU A 230 -1.30 -0.35 20.83
N ALA A 231 -1.39 -1.68 20.91
CA ALA A 231 -0.47 -2.52 21.68
C ALA A 231 0.97 -2.55 21.13
N ASP A 232 1.18 -2.08 19.90
CA ASP A 232 2.50 -2.04 19.26
C ASP A 232 3.25 -0.72 19.54
N VAL A 233 2.63 0.27 20.20
CA VAL A 233 3.24 1.57 20.50
C VAL A 233 4.55 1.41 21.26
N GLY A 234 5.59 2.13 20.83
CA GLY A 234 6.94 2.07 21.37
C GLY A 234 7.87 1.04 20.70
N GLN A 235 7.34 0.10 19.92
CA GLN A 235 8.14 -0.87 19.17
C GLN A 235 8.69 -0.26 17.86
N ARG A 236 9.74 -0.85 17.28
CA ARG A 236 10.33 -0.38 16.01
C ARG A 236 9.42 -0.68 14.83
N LYS A 237 9.14 0.32 13.99
CA LYS A 237 8.22 0.22 12.84
C LYS A 237 8.65 -0.85 11.85
N ALA A 238 9.94 -0.90 11.48
CA ALA A 238 10.44 -1.88 10.51
C ALA A 238 10.29 -3.33 10.99
N GLU A 239 10.48 -3.59 12.30
CA GLU A 239 10.30 -4.92 12.90
C GLU A 239 8.82 -5.32 12.96
N LEU A 240 7.95 -4.37 13.32
CA LEU A 240 6.49 -4.55 13.32
C LEU A 240 5.98 -4.86 11.92
N ALA A 241 6.39 -4.08 10.93
CA ALA A 241 6.03 -4.28 9.54
C ALA A 241 6.42 -5.68 9.06
N ALA A 242 7.67 -6.10 9.31
CA ALA A 242 8.14 -7.44 8.95
C ALA A 242 7.30 -8.55 9.59
N ARG A 243 6.88 -8.38 10.85
CA ARG A 243 6.02 -9.36 11.54
C ARG A 243 4.65 -9.47 10.87
N ARG A 244 4.02 -8.35 10.53
CA ARG A 244 2.71 -8.31 9.87
C ARG A 244 2.76 -8.87 8.44
N LEU A 245 3.79 -8.49 7.68
CA LEU A 245 3.96 -8.95 6.30
C LEU A 245 4.29 -10.45 6.23
N ARG A 246 5.00 -11.00 7.20
CA ARG A 246 5.25 -12.45 7.29
C ARG A 246 3.96 -13.25 7.50
N SER A 247 3.00 -12.68 8.25
CA SER A 247 1.68 -13.29 8.42
C SER A 247 0.82 -13.16 7.15
N LEU A 248 1.01 -12.10 6.36
CA LEU A 248 0.30 -11.89 5.10
C LEU A 248 0.82 -12.82 4.01
N ASN A 249 2.15 -12.91 3.86
CA ASN A 249 2.78 -13.72 2.83
C ASN A 249 4.11 -14.30 3.35
N PRO A 250 4.12 -15.57 3.79
CA PRO A 250 5.31 -16.22 4.33
C PRO A 250 6.39 -16.54 3.28
N GLU A 251 6.07 -16.49 1.97
CA GLU A 251 7.04 -16.75 0.89
C GLU A 251 7.99 -15.56 0.65
N VAL A 252 7.66 -14.36 1.13
CA VAL A 252 8.47 -13.16 0.92
C VAL A 252 9.64 -13.10 1.91
N GLU A 253 10.85 -13.00 1.39
CA GLU A 253 12.05 -12.73 2.20
C GLU A 253 12.00 -11.28 2.72
N LEU A 254 11.93 -11.10 4.04
CA LEU A 254 11.86 -9.79 4.68
C LEU A 254 13.20 -9.46 5.36
N ARG A 255 13.85 -8.40 4.90
CA ARG A 255 15.08 -7.85 5.49
C ARG A 255 14.78 -6.55 6.22
N VAL A 256 15.03 -6.54 7.52
CA VAL A 256 14.78 -5.39 8.39
C VAL A 256 16.05 -4.57 8.55
N HIS A 257 15.95 -3.28 8.25
CA HIS A 257 17.01 -2.30 8.38
C HIS A 257 16.57 -1.18 9.34
N PRO A 258 16.77 -1.32 10.67
CA PRO A 258 16.27 -0.37 11.66
C PRO A 258 17.18 0.87 11.76
N LEU A 259 17.38 1.54 10.63
CA LEU A 259 18.27 2.69 10.48
C LEU A 259 17.65 3.76 9.57
N ARG A 260 18.10 5.01 9.72
CA ARG A 260 17.85 6.08 8.77
C ARG A 260 18.94 6.05 7.71
N LEU A 261 18.55 6.06 6.44
CA LEU A 261 19.50 6.13 5.33
C LEU A 261 20.06 7.54 5.19
N ASP A 262 21.37 7.59 5.05
CA ASP A 262 22.16 8.79 4.77
C ASP A 262 23.10 8.57 3.57
N ALA A 263 23.90 9.57 3.22
CA ALA A 263 24.80 9.51 2.07
C ALA A 263 25.89 8.41 2.18
N LEU A 264 26.20 7.94 3.39
CA LEU A 264 27.20 6.91 3.65
C LEU A 264 26.60 5.50 3.61
N SER A 265 25.45 5.32 4.23
CA SER A 265 24.77 4.01 4.37
C SER A 265 23.93 3.61 3.16
N ALA A 266 23.35 4.61 2.45
CA ALA A 266 22.44 4.36 1.34
C ALA A 266 23.09 3.61 0.16
N PRO A 267 24.31 3.91 -0.31
CA PRO A 267 24.88 3.24 -1.48
C PRO A 267 25.00 1.74 -1.31
N GLY A 268 25.54 1.27 -0.19
CA GLY A 268 25.71 -0.16 0.08
C GLY A 268 24.39 -0.90 0.17
N LEU A 269 23.38 -0.29 0.82
CA LEU A 269 22.08 -0.92 0.97
C LEU A 269 21.30 -0.95 -0.34
N ILE A 270 21.24 0.16 -1.07
CA ILE A 270 20.47 0.27 -2.32
C ILE A 270 21.02 -0.67 -3.40
N ALA A 271 22.35 -0.90 -3.43
CA ALA A 271 22.97 -1.78 -4.42
C ALA A 271 22.37 -3.20 -4.43
N ASP A 272 21.91 -3.69 -3.28
CA ASP A 272 21.37 -5.05 -3.08
C ASP A 272 19.93 -5.23 -3.61
N TYR A 273 19.29 -4.16 -4.07
CA TYR A 273 17.89 -4.18 -4.52
C TYR A 273 17.74 -3.75 -5.98
N ASP A 274 16.70 -4.25 -6.62
CA ASP A 274 16.40 -3.94 -8.03
C ASP A 274 15.67 -2.59 -8.15
N LEU A 275 14.90 -2.21 -7.15
CA LEU A 275 14.06 -1.02 -7.13
C LEU A 275 13.95 -0.45 -5.70
N VAL A 276 13.84 0.87 -5.61
CA VAL A 276 13.62 1.59 -4.34
C VAL A 276 12.25 2.27 -4.36
N ILE A 277 11.56 2.24 -3.22
CA ILE A 277 10.36 3.05 -2.98
C ILE A 277 10.65 4.00 -1.83
N ASP A 278 10.55 5.28 -2.11
CA ASP A 278 10.69 6.31 -1.10
C ASP A 278 9.35 6.66 -0.47
N CYS A 279 9.21 6.29 0.79
CA CYS A 279 8.05 6.57 1.64
C CYS A 279 8.42 7.52 2.80
N THR A 280 9.50 8.28 2.66
CA THR A 280 9.94 9.25 3.67
C THR A 280 9.16 10.56 3.58
N ASP A 281 9.13 11.29 4.68
CA ASP A 281 8.52 12.62 4.80
C ASP A 281 9.54 13.76 4.78
N SER A 282 10.83 13.46 4.60
CA SER A 282 11.95 14.38 4.67
C SER A 282 12.52 14.65 3.28
N ILE A 283 12.62 15.90 2.89
CA ILE A 283 13.23 16.33 1.62
C ILE A 283 14.71 15.92 1.54
N SER A 284 15.44 16.04 2.63
CA SER A 284 16.84 15.61 2.67
C SER A 284 17.02 14.12 2.41
N SER A 285 16.15 13.28 2.98
CA SER A 285 16.15 11.83 2.68
C SER A 285 15.83 11.55 1.23
N LYS A 286 14.82 12.23 0.65
CA LYS A 286 14.46 12.10 -0.77
C LYS A 286 15.62 12.46 -1.70
N LEU A 287 16.34 13.53 -1.41
CA LEU A 287 17.51 13.95 -2.20
C LEU A 287 18.65 12.93 -2.11
N VAL A 288 18.93 12.39 -0.92
CA VAL A 288 19.94 11.33 -0.75
C VAL A 288 19.58 10.10 -1.56
N LEU A 289 18.32 9.64 -1.47
CA LEU A 289 17.85 8.48 -2.22
C LEU A 289 17.90 8.72 -3.73
N ASN A 290 17.47 9.91 -4.19
CA ASN A 290 17.57 10.31 -5.60
C ASN A 290 19.00 10.20 -6.12
N ASP A 291 19.92 10.86 -5.43
CA ASP A 291 21.31 10.97 -5.87
C ASP A 291 21.99 9.59 -5.92
N VAL A 292 21.75 8.76 -4.90
CA VAL A 292 22.31 7.40 -4.85
C VAL A 292 21.68 6.51 -5.92
N CYS A 293 20.35 6.55 -6.11
CA CYS A 293 19.67 5.73 -7.11
C CYS A 293 20.10 6.11 -8.54
N VAL A 294 20.21 7.41 -8.84
CA VAL A 294 20.69 7.89 -10.14
C VAL A 294 22.12 7.40 -10.41
N ARG A 295 23.02 7.52 -9.43
CA ARG A 295 24.43 7.06 -9.57
C ARG A 295 24.56 5.54 -9.73
N LEU A 296 23.75 4.77 -8.97
CA LEU A 296 23.79 3.30 -9.02
C LEU A 296 22.97 2.72 -10.18
N GLY A 297 22.29 3.54 -10.96
CA GLY A 297 21.45 3.07 -12.03
C GLY A 297 20.21 2.30 -11.53
N LYS A 298 19.68 2.61 -10.34
CA LYS A 298 18.51 1.96 -9.74
C LYS A 298 17.25 2.80 -9.94
N PRO A 299 16.14 2.22 -10.41
CA PRO A 299 14.87 2.92 -10.47
C PRO A 299 14.35 3.22 -9.06
N ILE A 300 13.68 4.36 -8.92
CA ILE A 300 13.07 4.76 -7.65
C ILE A 300 11.69 5.39 -7.88
N VAL A 301 10.74 5.06 -7.01
CA VAL A 301 9.38 5.62 -7.00
C VAL A 301 9.25 6.54 -5.80
N PHE A 302 9.11 7.84 -6.05
CA PHE A 302 8.89 8.86 -5.05
C PHE A 302 7.41 9.15 -4.84
N ALA A 303 7.00 9.40 -3.60
CA ALA A 303 5.74 10.07 -3.29
C ALA A 303 5.94 11.14 -2.22
N SER A 304 5.13 12.19 -2.30
CA SER A 304 5.01 13.24 -1.27
C SER A 304 3.55 13.51 -1.02
N VAL A 305 3.21 13.85 0.22
CA VAL A 305 1.85 14.16 0.66
C VAL A 305 1.85 15.45 1.45
N TYR A 306 0.87 16.31 1.18
CA TYR A 306 0.63 17.52 1.95
C TYR A 306 -0.89 17.74 2.08
N GLN A 307 -1.43 17.70 3.30
CA GLN A 307 -2.86 17.79 3.58
C GLN A 307 -3.70 16.79 2.77
N TYR A 308 -4.36 17.23 1.71
CA TYR A 308 -5.18 16.40 0.81
C TYR A 308 -4.51 16.13 -0.53
N GLU A 309 -3.35 16.73 -0.78
CA GLU A 309 -2.64 16.64 -2.04
C GLU A 309 -1.52 15.59 -1.97
N GLY A 310 -1.24 14.99 -3.12
CA GLY A 310 -0.15 14.05 -3.28
C GLY A 310 0.57 14.21 -4.60
N GLN A 311 1.83 13.83 -4.61
CA GLN A 311 2.67 13.78 -5.79
C GLN A 311 3.32 12.42 -5.92
N LEU A 312 3.42 11.92 -7.16
CA LEU A 312 4.08 10.66 -7.48
C LEU A 312 5.02 10.86 -8.66
N GLN A 313 6.26 10.43 -8.54
CA GLN A 313 7.27 10.48 -9.59
C GLN A 313 8.04 9.17 -9.66
N VAL A 314 8.26 8.68 -10.87
CA VAL A 314 9.19 7.57 -11.13
C VAL A 314 10.46 8.13 -11.74
N VAL A 315 11.60 7.82 -11.15
CA VAL A 315 12.91 8.15 -11.71
C VAL A 315 13.53 6.90 -12.31
N HIS A 316 13.69 6.93 -13.63
CA HIS A 316 14.40 5.89 -14.38
C HIS A 316 15.85 6.31 -14.59
N PRO A 317 16.81 5.52 -14.14
CA PRO A 317 18.22 5.80 -14.37
C PRO A 317 18.54 5.86 -15.87
N GLY A 318 19.31 6.87 -16.24
CA GLY A 318 19.74 7.06 -17.64
C GLY A 318 18.71 7.71 -18.58
N ARG A 319 17.44 7.82 -18.18
CA ARG A 319 16.38 8.50 -18.96
C ARG A 319 15.45 9.27 -18.04
N GLY A 320 14.89 10.37 -18.58
CA GLY A 320 13.92 11.19 -17.87
C GLY A 320 14.53 12.11 -16.80
N ALA A 321 13.65 12.81 -16.10
CA ALA A 321 13.96 13.77 -15.06
C ALA A 321 14.12 13.08 -13.69
N CYS A 322 15.17 13.38 -12.96
CA CYS A 322 15.29 13.00 -11.57
C CYS A 322 14.63 14.05 -10.66
N LEU A 323 14.58 13.79 -9.36
CA LEU A 323 13.99 14.72 -8.39
C LEU A 323 14.65 16.11 -8.45
N ARG A 324 15.97 16.19 -8.65
CA ARG A 324 16.70 17.47 -8.77
C ARG A 324 16.41 18.20 -10.08
N CYS A 325 16.00 17.52 -11.14
CA CYS A 325 15.56 18.17 -12.38
C CYS A 325 14.21 18.88 -12.20
N VAL A 326 13.32 18.28 -11.40
CA VAL A 326 11.97 18.83 -11.14
C VAL A 326 12.03 19.91 -10.04
N TRP A 327 12.87 19.69 -9.04
CA TRP A 327 13.01 20.56 -7.86
C TRP A 327 14.48 20.96 -7.66
N PRO A 328 15.07 21.78 -8.54
CA PRO A 328 16.49 22.14 -8.46
C PRO A 328 16.84 22.89 -7.19
N GLU A 329 15.91 23.71 -6.71
CA GLU A 329 15.99 24.44 -5.44
C GLU A 329 15.09 23.79 -4.40
N ALA A 330 15.13 22.44 -4.30
CA ALA A 330 14.31 21.74 -3.32
C ALA A 330 14.52 22.36 -1.93
N ALA A 331 13.41 22.79 -1.34
CA ALA A 331 13.43 23.38 -0.02
C ALA A 331 14.10 22.43 0.96
N ARG A 332 14.93 22.98 1.87
CA ARG A 332 15.53 22.20 2.95
C ARG A 332 14.46 21.77 3.94
N ASP A 333 14.70 20.64 4.61
CA ASP A 333 13.81 20.17 5.68
C ASP A 333 13.57 21.29 6.70
N GLY A 334 12.29 21.50 7.04
CA GLY A 334 11.87 22.54 7.97
C GLY A 334 11.56 23.89 7.33
N LEU A 335 11.88 24.13 6.06
CA LEU A 335 11.46 25.35 5.33
C LEU A 335 10.07 25.21 4.70
N VAL A 336 9.65 23.98 4.43
CA VAL A 336 8.28 23.65 3.98
C VAL A 336 7.63 22.83 5.09
N GLY A 337 6.41 23.19 5.48
CA GLY A 337 5.64 22.46 6.48
C GLY A 337 5.56 20.97 6.14
N ASN A 338 5.79 20.11 7.11
CA ASN A 338 5.67 18.66 6.95
C ASN A 338 4.26 18.18 7.31
N CYS A 339 3.94 16.91 7.03
CA CYS A 339 2.64 16.32 7.34
C CYS A 339 2.26 16.37 8.83
N VAL A 340 3.24 16.51 9.72
CA VAL A 340 3.01 16.60 11.18
C VAL A 340 2.44 17.96 11.55
N GLU A 341 2.91 19.01 10.88
CA GLU A 341 2.50 20.40 11.15
C GLU A 341 1.23 20.79 10.36
N ALA A 342 1.11 20.30 9.13
CA ALA A 342 -0.01 20.62 8.24
C ALA A 342 -1.26 19.78 8.46
N GLY A 343 -1.14 18.62 9.14
CA GLY A 343 -2.20 17.62 9.26
C GLY A 343 -2.39 16.81 7.97
N VAL A 344 -2.94 15.61 8.10
CA VAL A 344 -3.25 14.71 6.97
C VAL A 344 -4.34 13.72 7.35
N LEU A 345 -5.26 13.42 6.44
CA LEU A 345 -6.19 12.29 6.59
C LEU A 345 -5.49 10.98 6.16
N GLY A 346 -5.66 9.90 6.96
CA GLY A 346 -5.02 8.61 6.72
C GLY A 346 -5.19 8.04 5.30
N PRO A 347 -6.37 8.13 4.65
CA PRO A 347 -6.54 7.68 3.26
C PRO A 347 -5.65 8.39 2.24
N VAL A 348 -5.19 9.61 2.49
CA VAL A 348 -4.33 10.35 1.54
C VAL A 348 -2.98 9.65 1.35
N PRO A 349 -2.14 9.46 2.37
CA PRO A 349 -0.93 8.66 2.22
C PRO A 349 -1.23 7.20 1.85
N GLY A 350 -2.38 6.65 2.29
CA GLY A 350 -2.84 5.32 1.92
C GLY A 350 -2.96 5.15 0.40
N THR A 351 -3.61 6.10 -0.27
CA THR A 351 -3.78 6.11 -1.72
C THR A 351 -2.45 6.26 -2.45
N LEU A 352 -1.63 7.22 -2.03
CA LEU A 352 -0.33 7.49 -2.67
C LEU A 352 0.63 6.30 -2.53
N GLY A 353 0.70 5.66 -1.37
CA GLY A 353 1.53 4.46 -1.17
C GLY A 353 1.03 3.25 -1.98
N THR A 354 -0.29 3.14 -2.19
CA THR A 354 -0.87 2.13 -3.09
C THR A 354 -0.46 2.41 -4.55
N LEU A 355 -0.48 3.67 -4.98
CA LEU A 355 0.00 4.06 -6.30
C LEU A 355 1.51 3.82 -6.46
N GLN A 356 2.32 4.03 -5.41
CA GLN A 356 3.74 3.66 -5.42
C GLN A 356 3.94 2.16 -5.65
N ALA A 357 3.18 1.32 -4.96
CA ALA A 357 3.22 -0.13 -5.17
C ALA A 357 2.85 -0.51 -6.61
N LEU A 358 1.80 0.11 -7.15
CA LEU A 358 1.38 -0.14 -8.53
C LEU A 358 2.46 0.24 -9.54
N GLU A 359 3.09 1.42 -9.40
CA GLU A 359 4.21 1.82 -10.28
C GLU A 359 5.40 0.86 -10.13
N ALA A 360 5.73 0.45 -8.90
CA ALA A 360 6.79 -0.53 -8.67
C ALA A 360 6.50 -1.87 -9.36
N LEU A 361 5.28 -2.38 -9.26
CA LEU A 361 4.88 -3.61 -9.95
C LEU A 361 4.92 -3.45 -11.47
N LYS A 362 4.50 -2.30 -12.01
CA LYS A 362 4.62 -2.01 -13.46
C LYS A 362 6.09 -2.00 -13.91
N LEU A 363 6.99 -1.42 -13.12
CA LEU A 363 8.42 -1.42 -13.39
C LEU A 363 9.02 -2.83 -13.39
N LEU A 364 8.71 -3.63 -12.37
CA LEU A 364 9.24 -5.00 -12.22
C LEU A 364 8.71 -5.96 -13.30
N LEU A 365 7.52 -5.70 -13.80
CA LEU A 365 6.86 -6.52 -14.82
C LEU A 365 7.07 -6.00 -16.25
N ASP A 366 7.73 -4.85 -16.43
CA ASP A 366 7.88 -4.14 -17.71
C ASP A 366 6.53 -3.82 -18.36
N LEU A 367 5.51 -3.47 -17.56
CA LEU A 367 4.18 -3.15 -18.07
C LEU A 367 4.16 -1.77 -18.75
N PRO A 368 3.28 -1.57 -19.76
CA PRO A 368 3.09 -0.26 -20.38
C PRO A 368 2.45 0.74 -19.40
N GLY A 369 2.57 2.04 -19.72
CA GLY A 369 1.93 3.11 -18.95
C GLY A 369 2.61 3.41 -17.61
N GLN A 370 3.90 3.06 -17.47
CA GLN A 370 4.73 3.52 -16.35
C GLN A 370 4.82 5.06 -16.37
N LEU A 371 4.84 5.68 -15.21
CA LEU A 371 5.21 7.08 -15.11
C LEU A 371 6.70 7.22 -15.50
N GLY A 372 6.94 7.82 -16.66
CA GLY A 372 8.30 8.06 -17.16
C GLY A 372 8.69 9.51 -16.91
N ASP A 373 8.55 10.35 -17.93
CA ASP A 373 8.87 11.78 -17.89
C ASP A 373 7.70 12.63 -17.36
N GLU A 374 6.91 12.11 -16.45
CA GLU A 374 5.74 12.78 -15.89
C GLU A 374 5.73 12.72 -14.36
N LEU A 375 5.32 13.83 -13.77
CA LEU A 375 4.93 13.94 -12.37
C LEU A 375 3.41 13.79 -12.29
N LEU A 376 2.90 12.87 -11.50
CA LEU A 376 1.48 12.75 -11.19
C LEU A 376 1.18 13.60 -9.96
N MET A 377 0.29 14.57 -10.12
CA MET A 377 -0.26 15.37 -9.01
C MET A 377 -1.71 14.95 -8.75
N VAL A 378 -2.03 14.67 -7.51
CA VAL A 378 -3.35 14.17 -7.09
C VAL A 378 -3.88 15.10 -6.01
N ASP A 379 -5.05 15.67 -6.22
CA ASP A 379 -5.84 16.35 -5.20
C ASP A 379 -6.98 15.42 -4.78
N LEU A 380 -6.89 14.85 -3.60
CA LEU A 380 -7.86 13.89 -3.07
C LEU A 380 -9.06 14.56 -2.38
N LEU A 381 -9.04 15.89 -2.20
CA LEU A 381 -10.23 16.62 -1.76
C LEU A 381 -11.25 16.74 -2.91
N THR A 382 -10.77 17.03 -4.11
CA THR A 382 -11.59 17.19 -5.32
C THR A 382 -11.56 15.95 -6.22
N LEU A 383 -10.72 14.94 -5.91
CA LEU A 383 -10.46 13.75 -6.71
C LEU A 383 -9.91 14.06 -8.11
N SER A 384 -9.17 15.17 -8.23
CA SER A 384 -8.54 15.54 -9.49
C SER A 384 -7.14 14.94 -9.63
N VAL A 385 -6.78 14.57 -10.86
CA VAL A 385 -5.48 14.00 -11.20
C VAL A 385 -4.91 14.76 -12.38
N THR A 386 -3.71 15.32 -12.20
CA THR A 386 -3.01 16.07 -13.24
C THR A 386 -1.66 15.43 -13.52
N ARG A 387 -1.30 15.27 -14.80
CA ARG A 387 0.03 14.84 -15.23
C ARG A 387 0.81 16.04 -15.74
N VAL A 388 1.98 16.27 -15.17
CA VAL A 388 2.88 17.37 -15.54
C VAL A 388 4.15 16.76 -16.14
N ARG A 389 4.52 17.16 -17.34
CA ARG A 389 5.77 16.69 -17.96
C ARG A 389 6.97 17.19 -17.18
N ALA A 390 7.83 16.26 -16.78
CA ALA A 390 9.11 16.53 -16.15
C ALA A 390 10.23 16.34 -17.19
N ARG A 391 11.05 17.36 -17.40
CA ARG A 391 12.16 17.29 -18.34
C ARG A 391 13.49 17.22 -17.61
N ARG A 392 14.41 16.41 -18.12
CA ARG A 392 15.78 16.37 -17.63
C ARG A 392 16.43 17.76 -17.83
N ALA A 393 16.94 18.33 -16.75
CA ALA A 393 17.68 19.58 -16.80
C ALA A 393 19.11 19.31 -17.32
N SER A 394 19.57 20.16 -18.23
CA SER A 394 20.90 20.04 -18.87
C SER A 394 22.04 20.27 -17.88
N ASP A 395 21.80 21.04 -16.84
CA ASP A 395 22.74 21.43 -15.77
C ASP A 395 22.53 20.64 -14.47
N CYS A 396 21.71 19.59 -14.50
CA CYS A 396 21.46 18.77 -13.30
C CYS A 396 22.75 18.10 -12.81
N PRO A 397 23.16 18.33 -11.55
CA PRO A 397 24.43 17.84 -11.04
C PRO A 397 24.54 16.31 -10.96
N GLU A 398 23.43 15.59 -10.93
CA GLU A 398 23.42 14.13 -10.83
C GLU A 398 23.45 13.42 -12.18
N HIS A 399 23.09 14.11 -13.28
CA HIS A 399 23.16 13.57 -14.62
C HIS A 399 24.51 13.94 -15.27
N GLY A 400 25.50 13.11 -15.12
CA GLY A 400 26.85 13.33 -15.67
C GLY A 400 27.98 13.02 -14.70
N ARG A 401 27.65 12.70 -13.45
CA ARG A 401 28.63 12.20 -12.47
C ARG A 401 28.82 10.70 -12.66
N THR A 402 30.04 10.29 -12.90
CA THR A 402 30.48 8.90 -12.77
C THR A 402 30.66 8.54 -11.30
N SER A 403 30.57 7.27 -10.98
CA SER A 403 30.42 6.67 -9.64
C SER A 403 31.43 7.05 -8.52
N ASP A 404 32.45 7.88 -8.80
CA ASP A 404 33.59 8.07 -7.88
C ASP A 404 33.65 9.40 -7.13
N ALA A 405 32.64 10.27 -7.24
CA ALA A 405 32.64 11.54 -6.51
C ALA A 405 31.84 11.47 -5.22
N SER A 406 32.49 11.28 -4.08
CA SER A 406 31.96 11.55 -2.73
C SER A 406 31.40 12.96 -2.64
N PRO A 407 30.20 13.17 -2.09
CA PRO A 407 29.72 14.50 -1.79
C PRO A 407 30.35 14.96 -0.48
N ASP A 408 31.45 15.71 -0.58
CA ASP A 408 31.95 16.50 0.54
C ASP A 408 31.10 17.78 0.64
N ARG A 409 30.04 17.77 1.45
CA ARG A 409 29.27 18.93 1.91
C ARG A 409 28.71 18.69 3.31
N SER A 410 29.56 18.36 4.26
CA SER A 410 29.27 18.48 5.68
C SER A 410 29.98 19.68 6.27
N GLY A 411 29.54 20.89 5.92
CA GLY A 411 29.74 22.03 6.76
C GLY A 411 28.84 21.86 7.99
N ALA A 412 29.37 21.37 9.11
CA ALA A 412 28.62 21.17 10.33
C ALA A 412 28.00 22.50 10.80
N ALA A 413 26.71 22.72 10.51
CA ALA A 413 25.96 23.86 11.04
C ALA A 413 25.49 23.63 12.48
N ASP A 414 25.68 22.42 13.00
CA ASP A 414 25.24 22.03 14.34
C ASP A 414 26.27 22.32 15.40
N LEU A 415 25.83 22.94 16.49
CA LEU A 415 26.61 23.20 17.69
C LEU A 415 26.04 22.36 18.86
N GLU A 416 26.92 21.72 19.60
CA GLU A 416 26.59 21.08 20.87
C GLU A 416 26.88 22.05 21.99
N ILE A 417 25.90 22.36 22.82
CA ILE A 417 26.02 23.21 24.00
C ILE A 417 25.30 22.59 25.18
N ASN A 418 25.76 22.91 26.37
CA ASN A 418 25.18 22.37 27.61
C ASN A 418 23.96 23.19 28.09
N SER A 419 23.87 24.47 27.72
CA SER A 419 22.72 25.33 28.01
C SER A 419 22.67 26.55 27.08
N LEU A 420 21.50 27.21 26.97
CA LEU A 420 21.35 28.42 26.17
C LEU A 420 22.11 29.63 26.80
N GLU A 421 22.22 29.67 28.12
CA GLU A 421 22.99 30.65 28.84
C GLU A 421 24.47 30.60 28.45
N ALA A 422 25.05 29.39 28.33
CA ALA A 422 26.44 29.22 27.91
C ALA A 422 26.66 29.73 26.47
N ALA A 423 25.69 29.60 25.58
CA ALA A 423 25.77 30.16 24.23
C ALA A 423 25.75 31.71 24.26
N LEU A 424 24.88 32.31 25.07
CA LEU A 424 24.81 33.76 25.25
C LEU A 424 26.10 34.33 25.85
N GLU A 425 26.70 33.64 26.82
CA GLU A 425 27.99 34.00 27.41
C GLU A 425 29.15 33.88 26.42
N ALA A 426 29.06 32.91 25.49
CA ALA A 426 30.00 32.76 24.39
C ALA A 426 29.79 33.77 23.25
N GLY A 427 28.88 34.73 23.41
CA GLY A 427 28.64 35.82 22.47
C GLY A 427 27.75 35.47 21.28
N PHE A 428 26.96 34.42 21.38
CA PHE A 428 25.93 34.14 20.37
C PHE A 428 24.64 34.92 20.63
N GLU A 429 24.01 35.44 19.57
CA GLU A 429 22.59 35.77 19.62
C GLU A 429 21.80 34.44 19.53
N VAL A 430 21.03 34.10 20.57
CA VAL A 430 20.21 32.89 20.56
C VAL A 430 18.80 33.23 20.09
N ILE A 431 18.34 32.56 19.01
CA ILE A 431 17.06 32.83 18.37
C ILE A 431 16.23 31.59 18.36
N ASP A 432 15.07 31.61 19.00
CA ASP A 432 14.04 30.57 18.92
C ASP A 432 13.17 30.83 17.71
N ILE A 433 13.25 29.94 16.74
CA ILE A 433 12.57 30.07 15.45
C ILE A 433 11.23 29.30 15.36
N ARG A 434 10.70 28.86 16.50
CA ARG A 434 9.39 28.22 16.59
C ARG A 434 8.27 29.23 16.38
N GLU A 435 7.08 28.71 16.00
CA GLU A 435 5.89 29.53 15.90
C GLU A 435 5.46 30.07 17.29
N SER A 436 4.80 31.22 17.32
CA SER A 436 4.40 31.89 18.57
C SER A 436 3.53 31.00 19.46
N ALA A 437 2.68 30.14 18.88
CA ALA A 437 1.88 29.18 19.62
C ALA A 437 2.76 28.12 20.33
N GLU A 438 3.77 27.57 19.66
CA GLU A 438 4.70 26.59 20.24
C GLU A 438 5.52 27.19 21.39
N VAL A 439 5.94 28.44 21.23
CA VAL A 439 6.70 29.18 22.28
C VAL A 439 5.79 29.46 23.48
N SER A 440 4.51 29.77 23.24
CA SER A 440 3.55 30.04 24.33
C SER A 440 3.23 28.77 25.14
N GLU A 441 3.11 27.63 24.48
CA GLU A 441 2.87 26.34 25.16
C GLU A 441 4.11 25.86 25.91
N GLN A 442 5.28 26.04 25.34
CA GLN A 442 6.55 25.60 25.92
C GLN A 442 7.65 26.66 25.73
N PRO A 443 7.74 27.64 26.63
CA PRO A 443 8.77 28.68 26.55
C PRO A 443 10.19 28.10 26.51
N ALA A 444 11.10 28.80 25.84
CA ALA A 444 12.52 28.46 25.90
C ALA A 444 13.06 28.54 27.36
N PRO A 445 13.99 27.68 27.76
CA PRO A 445 14.47 27.63 29.14
C PRO A 445 15.31 28.86 29.55
N CYS A 446 15.50 29.81 28.66
CA CYS A 446 16.25 31.07 28.93
C CYS A 446 15.44 32.29 28.46
N PRO A 447 15.18 33.28 29.35
CA PRO A 447 14.36 34.44 29.01
C PRO A 447 15.07 35.47 28.09
N ARG A 448 16.38 35.36 27.86
CA ARG A 448 17.15 36.21 26.95
C ARG A 448 17.18 35.72 25.51
N VAL A 449 16.41 34.70 25.17
CA VAL A 449 16.28 34.16 23.81
C VAL A 449 15.33 35.05 23.01
N ARG A 450 15.76 35.47 21.84
CA ARG A 450 14.93 36.22 20.91
C ARG A 450 13.99 35.23 20.20
N CYS A 451 12.69 35.43 20.31
CA CYS A 451 11.71 34.57 19.63
C CYS A 451 11.30 35.24 18.31
N VAL A 452 11.58 34.58 17.19
CA VAL A 452 11.24 35.03 15.83
C VAL A 452 10.88 33.82 14.99
N PRO A 453 9.62 33.69 14.53
CA PRO A 453 9.23 32.61 13.65
C PRO A 453 10.15 32.48 12.44
N MET A 454 10.50 31.24 12.07
CA MET A 454 11.48 30.98 11.01
C MET A 454 11.15 31.72 9.71
N ARG A 455 9.86 31.79 9.35
CA ARG A 455 9.40 32.46 8.13
C ARG A 455 9.73 33.97 8.16
N GLU A 456 9.50 34.63 9.28
CA GLU A 456 9.79 36.04 9.45
C GLU A 456 11.30 36.31 9.42
N LEU A 457 12.09 35.43 10.03
CA LEU A 457 13.54 35.51 10.04
C LEU A 457 14.16 35.36 8.64
N LEU A 458 13.65 34.46 7.83
CA LEU A 458 14.23 34.11 6.53
C LEU A 458 13.67 34.92 5.36
N TYR A 459 12.39 35.30 5.39
CA TYR A 459 11.73 35.92 4.23
C TYR A 459 11.27 37.37 4.45
N GLY A 460 11.65 37.95 5.55
CA GLY A 460 11.35 39.34 5.90
C GLY A 460 10.23 39.47 6.91
N GLY A 461 10.25 40.55 7.67
CA GLY A 461 9.37 40.82 8.80
C GLY A 461 10.12 40.99 10.11
N ALA A 462 11.34 40.43 10.22
CA ALA A 462 12.19 40.57 11.39
C ALA A 462 13.54 41.21 11.04
N GLU A 463 14.18 41.84 12.04
CA GLU A 463 15.57 42.30 11.90
C GLU A 463 16.50 41.12 11.60
N PRO A 464 17.50 41.30 10.71
CA PRO A 464 18.49 40.27 10.45
C PRO A 464 19.19 39.82 11.74
N PRO A 465 19.57 38.56 11.89
CA PRO A 465 20.30 38.09 13.05
C PRO A 465 21.71 38.69 13.08
N ALA A 466 22.29 38.75 14.27
CA ALA A 466 23.67 39.12 14.44
C ALA A 466 24.61 38.22 13.62
N ARG A 467 25.81 38.71 13.30
CA ARG A 467 26.80 37.95 12.53
C ARG A 467 27.08 36.55 13.12
N ARG A 468 26.96 36.41 14.44
CA ARG A 468 27.17 35.16 15.17
C ARG A 468 25.88 34.76 15.90
N CYS A 469 25.15 33.80 15.39
CA CYS A 469 23.87 33.41 15.95
C CYS A 469 23.71 31.89 16.10
N LEU A 470 22.97 31.51 17.14
CA LEU A 470 22.53 30.12 17.39
C LEU A 470 21.02 30.06 17.25
N LEU A 471 20.55 29.31 16.26
CA LEU A 471 19.13 29.07 16.04
C LEU A 471 18.69 27.85 16.84
N VAL A 472 17.53 27.93 17.47
CA VAL A 472 16.94 26.81 18.20
C VAL A 472 15.50 26.54 17.75
N CYS A 473 15.13 25.28 17.72
CA CYS A 473 13.76 24.82 17.54
C CYS A 473 13.52 23.58 18.42
N ALA A 474 12.35 22.95 18.33
CA ALA A 474 12.03 21.82 19.20
C ALA A 474 13.01 20.64 19.06
N THR A 475 13.40 20.27 17.83
CA THR A 475 14.15 19.04 17.52
C THR A 475 15.51 19.26 16.83
N GLY A 476 15.84 20.49 16.48
CA GLY A 476 17.06 20.82 15.72
C GLY A 476 16.89 20.83 14.20
N ALA A 477 15.83 20.25 13.65
CA ALA A 477 15.65 20.14 12.20
C ALA A 477 15.43 21.51 11.52
N ARG A 478 14.44 22.29 11.99
CA ARG A 478 14.15 23.63 11.47
C ARG A 478 15.32 24.59 11.66
N SER A 479 15.95 24.57 12.83
CA SER A 479 17.08 25.47 13.13
C SER A 479 18.31 25.13 12.30
N ARG A 480 18.57 23.88 11.97
CA ARG A 480 19.64 23.48 11.05
C ARG A 480 19.40 24.04 9.65
N ALA A 481 18.19 23.81 9.09
CA ALA A 481 17.83 24.33 7.77
C ALA A 481 17.96 25.86 7.70
N ALA A 482 17.47 26.54 8.72
CA ALA A 482 17.58 28.01 8.81
C ALA A 482 19.03 28.49 8.93
N ALA A 483 19.87 27.81 9.72
CA ALA A 483 21.29 28.17 9.86
C ALA A 483 22.06 28.00 8.55
N GLU A 484 21.81 26.94 7.83
CA GLU A 484 22.38 26.69 6.49
C GLU A 484 21.94 27.76 5.49
N GLU A 485 20.66 28.13 5.49
CA GLU A 485 20.13 29.19 4.63
C GLU A 485 20.73 30.56 4.94
N LEU A 486 20.86 30.92 6.23
CA LEU A 486 21.52 32.16 6.64
C LEU A 486 23.01 32.19 6.25
N ARG A 487 23.70 31.05 6.33
CA ARG A 487 25.07 30.92 5.82
C ARG A 487 25.18 31.14 4.33
N ALA A 488 24.24 30.57 3.57
CA ALA A 488 24.16 30.77 2.11
C ALA A 488 23.94 32.24 1.74
N ARG A 489 23.27 33.01 2.63
CA ARG A 489 23.03 34.45 2.48
C ARG A 489 24.15 35.32 3.06
N GLY A 490 25.25 34.73 3.52
CA GLY A 490 26.46 35.45 3.97
C GLY A 490 26.61 35.59 5.49
N ILE A 491 25.71 35.05 6.30
CA ILE A 491 25.87 35.00 7.76
C ILE A 491 26.63 33.74 8.14
N THR A 492 27.93 33.74 7.95
CA THR A 492 28.81 32.56 8.03
C THR A 492 28.85 31.89 9.40
N GLU A 493 28.57 32.61 10.47
CA GLU A 493 28.57 32.11 11.85
C GLU A 493 27.15 31.87 12.39
N ALA A 494 26.24 31.40 11.52
CA ALA A 494 24.94 30.90 11.91
C ALA A 494 25.00 29.40 12.22
N TYR A 495 24.56 29.00 13.41
CA TYR A 495 24.62 27.64 13.93
C TYR A 495 23.23 27.17 14.38
N SER A 496 23.04 25.85 14.46
CA SER A 496 21.86 25.20 15.00
C SER A 496 22.20 24.42 16.26
N LEU A 497 21.32 24.45 17.25
CA LEU A 497 21.43 23.57 18.42
C LEU A 497 21.16 22.13 18.02
N ARG A 498 22.15 21.24 18.18
CA ARG A 498 21.99 19.81 17.89
C ARG A 498 20.91 19.18 18.79
N GLY A 499 19.92 18.52 18.18
CA GLY A 499 18.79 17.93 18.90
C GLY A 499 17.74 18.94 19.40
N GLY A 500 17.93 20.25 19.13
CA GLY A 500 17.01 21.33 19.52
C GLY A 500 16.81 21.46 21.04
N LEU A 501 15.76 22.17 21.44
CA LEU A 501 15.44 22.37 22.84
C LEU A 501 15.15 21.06 23.61
N ARG A 502 14.72 20.02 22.94
CA ARG A 502 14.50 18.69 23.57
C ARG A 502 15.78 18.09 24.12
N SER A 503 16.93 18.34 23.51
CA SER A 503 18.24 17.88 24.01
C SER A 503 18.63 18.49 25.36
N LEU A 504 18.19 19.69 25.63
CA LEU A 504 18.45 20.38 26.91
C LEU A 504 17.48 20.02 28.03
N MET A 505 16.30 19.44 27.68
CA MET A 505 15.28 19.05 28.66
C MET A 505 15.47 17.62 29.21
N GLY A 506 16.26 16.79 28.52
CA GLY A 506 16.53 15.39 28.91
C GLY A 506 17.52 15.18 30.04
N THR A 507 18.15 16.24 30.58
CA THR A 507 19.22 16.15 31.61
C THR A 507 18.76 16.45 33.04
N ARG A 508 17.46 16.62 33.30
CA ARG A 508 16.98 16.72 34.70
C ARG A 508 16.78 15.30 35.26
N VAL A 509 17.82 14.78 35.90
CA VAL A 509 17.70 13.69 36.89
C VAL A 509 16.86 14.26 38.04
N PRO A 510 15.77 13.63 38.50
CA PRO A 510 15.08 14.06 39.70
C PRO A 510 16.03 13.89 40.89
N ALA A 511 16.25 14.95 41.62
CA ALA A 511 16.96 14.89 42.90
C ALA A 511 16.19 13.91 43.81
N ALA A 512 16.88 12.89 44.28
CA ALA A 512 16.39 11.99 45.30
C ALA A 512 16.04 12.83 46.54
N THR A 513 14.77 12.86 46.88
CA THR A 513 14.34 13.35 48.20
C THR A 513 14.79 12.32 49.25
N ALA A 514 15.65 12.80 50.13
CA ALA A 514 16.02 12.11 51.37
C ALA A 514 14.83 12.02 52.32
#